data_1293e709c1265f1c02fc3df9e6eba7d8
#
_entry.id   1293e709c1265f1c02fc3df9e6eba7d8
#
_cell.length_a   1.000
_cell.length_b   1.000
_cell.length_c   1.000
_cell.angle_alpha   90.00
_cell.angle_beta   90.00
_cell.angle_gamma   90.00
#
_symmetry.space_group_name_H-M   'P 1'
#
loop_
_entity.id
_entity.type
_entity.pdbx_description
1 polymer ?
#
loop_
_entity_poly.entity_id
_entity_poly.type
_entity_poly.pdbx_seq_one_letter_code
_entity_poly.pdbx_strand_id
1 'polypeptide(L)'
;LHSLCEPVVPDFYDLDILQCGKDDVMVDLGAFTGDSTEEYIHTYGEYKRIYAYEITPSTFEAMQGRLAGYDNIVLKQKGVGSEAGTMYVNNGGNCAGNKLLSEGDTSVDVVTLDADIDEEISVIKMDIEGAEKDAIIGTECHIRNEKPRLLISAYHIPGDIFDIPQLINDIRDDYKFYLRFNGHGCLWPCDYVLFAV
;
A
#
# COMPACT_ATOMS: atom_id res chain seq x y z
N LEU A 1 4.98 -1.51 37.95
CA LEU A 1 5.23 -2.53 36.92
C LEU A 1 4.25 -2.44 35.73
N HIS A 2 3.47 -1.35 35.60
CA HIS A 2 2.51 -1.16 34.50
C HIS A 2 2.99 -0.14 33.45
N SER A 3 4.22 0.37 33.55
CA SER A 3 4.69 1.44 32.65
C SER A 3 5.76 0.99 31.64
N LEU A 4 5.89 -0.30 31.35
CA LEU A 4 6.91 -0.83 30.44
C LEU A 4 6.34 -1.48 29.18
N CYS A 5 5.06 -1.32 28.91
CA CYS A 5 4.43 -1.75 27.67
C CYS A 5 3.45 -0.68 27.21
N GLU A 6 3.90 0.55 26.98
CA GLU A 6 3.28 1.28 25.90
C GLU A 6 3.82 0.58 24.64
N PRO A 7 2.96 -0.06 23.85
CA PRO A 7 3.37 -0.45 22.52
C PRO A 7 3.77 0.86 21.83
N VAL A 8 5.05 1.02 21.56
CA VAL A 8 5.45 1.86 20.47
C VAL A 8 4.93 1.09 19.26
N VAL A 9 3.66 1.30 18.95
CA VAL A 9 3.11 0.96 17.66
C VAL A 9 3.66 2.06 16.79
N PRO A 10 4.68 1.82 15.99
CA PRO A 10 4.87 2.67 14.86
C PRO A 10 3.60 2.44 14.05
N ASP A 11 2.83 3.45 13.92
CA ASP A 11 1.86 3.55 12.89
C ASP A 11 2.50 3.09 11.58
N PHE A 12 1.74 2.78 10.55
CA PHE A 12 2.27 2.25 9.28
C PHE A 12 3.47 3.04 8.76
N TYR A 13 3.60 4.29 9.18
CA TYR A 13 4.62 5.25 8.76
C TYR A 13 5.69 5.48 9.82
N ASP A 14 6.80 4.74 9.72
CA ASP A 14 7.96 4.85 10.63
C ASP A 14 8.80 6.09 10.29
N LEU A 15 8.71 7.13 11.13
CA LEU A 15 9.42 8.41 10.96
C LEU A 15 10.96 8.28 10.97
N ASP A 16 11.50 7.21 11.56
CA ASP A 16 12.96 6.99 11.58
C ASP A 16 13.47 6.48 10.23
N ILE A 17 12.60 5.80 9.45
CA ILE A 17 12.96 5.22 8.16
C ILE A 17 12.43 6.08 7.02
N LEU A 18 11.16 6.51 7.13
CA LEU A 18 10.44 7.20 6.07
C LEU A 18 10.44 8.71 6.31
N GLN A 19 11.10 9.44 5.42
CA GLN A 19 11.09 10.90 5.42
C GLN A 19 10.22 11.39 4.27
N CYS A 20 9.12 12.07 4.58
CA CYS A 20 8.18 12.59 3.58
C CYS A 20 7.98 14.11 3.73
N GLY A 21 7.49 14.76 2.67
CA GLY A 21 7.30 16.21 2.66
C GLY A 21 6.38 16.70 1.54
N LYS A 22 6.24 18.00 1.45
CA LYS A 22 5.28 18.73 0.60
C LYS A 22 5.37 18.46 -0.91
N ASP A 23 6.51 18.01 -1.39
CA ASP A 23 6.74 17.77 -2.81
C ASP A 23 6.51 16.29 -3.18
N ASP A 24 6.18 15.43 -2.19
CA ASP A 24 5.98 14.01 -2.40
C ASP A 24 4.64 13.68 -3.06
N VAL A 25 4.70 12.76 -4.03
CA VAL A 25 3.54 12.05 -4.58
C VAL A 25 3.48 10.69 -3.90
N MET A 26 2.41 10.44 -3.17
CA MET A 26 2.16 9.19 -2.45
C MET A 26 1.12 8.35 -3.20
N VAL A 27 1.36 7.05 -3.28
CA VAL A 27 0.41 6.06 -3.77
C VAL A 27 0.07 5.09 -2.66
N ASP A 28 -1.22 4.99 -2.32
CA ASP A 28 -1.76 4.07 -1.32
C ASP A 28 -2.54 2.94 -2.03
N LEU A 29 -1.92 1.77 -2.14
CA LEU A 29 -2.55 0.58 -2.68
C LEU A 29 -3.18 -0.24 -1.56
N GLY A 30 -4.50 -0.42 -1.64
CA GLY A 30 -5.31 -0.98 -0.57
C GLY A 30 -5.59 0.07 0.51
N ALA A 31 -6.11 1.21 0.09
CA ALA A 31 -6.41 2.32 0.99
C ALA A 31 -7.63 2.07 1.90
N PHE A 32 -8.32 0.92 1.71
CA PHE A 32 -9.47 0.49 2.50
C PHE A 32 -10.51 1.61 2.66
N THR A 33 -10.75 2.08 3.89
CA THR A 33 -11.65 3.22 4.16
C THR A 33 -10.94 4.57 4.12
N GLY A 34 -9.70 4.64 3.65
CA GLY A 34 -8.87 5.85 3.59
C GLY A 34 -8.15 6.17 4.90
N ASP A 35 -8.12 5.25 5.85
CA ASP A 35 -7.50 5.41 7.15
C ASP A 35 -5.98 5.51 7.06
N SER A 36 -5.32 4.66 6.28
CA SER A 36 -3.87 4.74 6.03
C SER A 36 -3.47 6.03 5.31
N THR A 37 -4.29 6.48 4.34
CA THR A 37 -4.08 7.76 3.67
C THR A 37 -4.21 8.94 4.65
N GLU A 38 -5.24 8.94 5.50
CA GLU A 38 -5.45 9.97 6.52
C GLU A 38 -4.33 9.98 7.55
N GLU A 39 -3.85 8.80 7.97
CA GLU A 39 -2.71 8.65 8.86
C GLU A 39 -1.43 9.25 8.24
N TYR A 40 -1.15 8.98 6.94
CA TYR A 40 -0.04 9.61 6.22
C TYR A 40 -0.11 11.14 6.30
N ILE A 41 -1.29 11.72 6.04
CA ILE A 41 -1.50 13.17 6.08
C ILE A 41 -1.27 13.71 7.50
N HIS A 42 -1.77 13.04 8.53
CA HIS A 42 -1.58 13.46 9.93
C HIS A 42 -0.13 13.33 10.38
N THR A 43 0.61 12.35 9.87
CA THR A 43 2.01 12.08 10.22
C THR A 43 2.97 13.05 9.57
N TYR A 44 2.81 13.33 8.26
CA TYR A 44 3.75 14.14 7.48
C TYR A 44 3.26 15.53 7.13
N GLY A 45 1.95 15.77 7.22
CA GLY A 45 1.33 17.07 6.96
C GLY A 45 1.16 17.36 5.46
N GLU A 46 2.09 18.10 4.88
CA GLU A 46 2.00 18.55 3.48
C GLU A 46 2.45 17.47 2.49
N TYR A 47 1.77 17.39 1.34
CA TYR A 47 2.08 16.51 0.22
C TYR A 47 1.72 17.19 -1.10
N LYS A 48 2.31 16.76 -2.19
CA LYS A 48 1.98 17.26 -3.53
C LYS A 48 0.68 16.64 -4.05
N ARG A 49 0.58 15.31 -3.97
CA ARG A 49 -0.59 14.52 -4.41
C ARG A 49 -0.62 13.16 -3.72
N ILE A 50 -1.83 12.63 -3.54
CA ILE A 50 -2.04 11.25 -3.11
C ILE A 50 -2.96 10.55 -4.12
N TYR A 51 -2.57 9.33 -4.53
CA TYR A 51 -3.41 8.41 -5.28
C TYR A 51 -3.80 7.26 -4.35
N ALA A 52 -5.09 7.10 -4.08
CA ALA A 52 -5.60 6.04 -3.21
C ALA A 52 -6.44 5.04 -4.01
N TYR A 53 -6.03 3.79 -3.99
CA TYR A 53 -6.64 2.67 -4.70
C TYR A 53 -7.36 1.74 -3.72
N GLU A 54 -8.61 1.41 -4.04
CA GLU A 54 -9.41 0.45 -3.30
C GLU A 54 -10.32 -0.32 -4.27
N ILE A 55 -10.39 -1.65 -4.14
CA ILE A 55 -11.12 -2.51 -5.07
C ILE A 55 -12.58 -2.72 -4.66
N THR A 56 -12.89 -2.69 -3.37
CA THR A 56 -14.20 -3.03 -2.83
C THR A 56 -15.14 -1.83 -2.89
N PRO A 57 -16.32 -1.91 -3.53
CA PRO A 57 -17.21 -0.76 -3.68
C PRO A 57 -17.62 -0.09 -2.37
N SER A 58 -17.94 -0.88 -1.33
CA SER A 58 -18.38 -0.33 -0.05
C SER A 58 -17.28 0.38 0.74
N THR A 59 -16.05 -0.14 0.70
CA THR A 59 -14.88 0.52 1.32
C THR A 59 -14.44 1.73 0.53
N PHE A 60 -14.53 1.67 -0.81
CA PHE A 60 -14.28 2.82 -1.66
C PHE A 60 -15.25 3.98 -1.38
N GLU A 61 -16.55 3.71 -1.21
CA GLU A 61 -17.53 4.73 -0.81
C GLU A 61 -17.19 5.33 0.56
N ALA A 62 -16.80 4.51 1.53
CA ALA A 62 -16.37 4.98 2.84
C ALA A 62 -15.11 5.85 2.74
N MET A 63 -14.12 5.45 1.92
CA MET A 63 -12.91 6.23 1.62
C MET A 63 -13.24 7.59 1.01
N GLN A 64 -14.16 7.64 0.05
CA GLN A 64 -14.62 8.92 -0.52
C GLN A 64 -15.18 9.85 0.55
N GLY A 65 -15.99 9.31 1.48
CA GLY A 65 -16.54 10.09 2.59
C GLY A 65 -15.47 10.61 3.56
N ARG A 66 -14.51 9.77 3.93
CA ARG A 66 -13.43 10.12 4.86
C ARG A 66 -12.50 11.18 4.29
N LEU A 67 -12.12 11.03 3.02
CA LEU A 67 -11.12 11.89 2.38
C LEU A 67 -11.70 13.12 1.68
N ALA A 68 -13.02 13.34 1.75
CA ALA A 68 -13.71 14.44 1.07
C ALA A 68 -13.24 15.85 1.50
N GLY A 69 -12.62 15.98 2.68
CA GLY A 69 -12.13 17.26 3.22
C GLY A 69 -10.68 17.59 2.87
N TYR A 70 -9.99 16.70 2.18
CA TYR A 70 -8.57 16.85 1.81
C TYR A 70 -8.41 17.22 0.34
N ASP A 71 -7.48 18.12 0.05
CA ASP A 71 -7.16 18.53 -1.31
C ASP A 71 -6.10 17.62 -1.96
N ASN A 72 -6.03 17.63 -3.29
CA ASN A 72 -5.01 16.91 -4.08
C ASN A 72 -4.98 15.38 -3.87
N ILE A 73 -6.14 14.78 -3.58
CA ILE A 73 -6.30 13.32 -3.50
C ILE A 73 -7.08 12.81 -4.71
N VAL A 74 -6.54 11.80 -5.38
CA VAL A 74 -7.16 11.11 -6.51
C VAL A 74 -7.58 9.72 -6.06
N LEU A 75 -8.88 9.48 -5.96
CA LEU A 75 -9.43 8.18 -5.56
C LEU A 75 -9.69 7.32 -6.78
N LYS A 76 -9.22 6.08 -6.75
CA LYS A 76 -9.33 5.13 -7.86
C LYS A 76 -9.91 3.81 -7.39
N GLN A 77 -11.10 3.46 -7.90
CA GLN A 77 -11.71 2.16 -7.66
C GLN A 77 -11.15 1.13 -8.65
N LYS A 78 -9.88 0.77 -8.45
CA LYS A 78 -9.13 -0.14 -9.31
C LYS A 78 -8.22 -1.03 -8.48
N GLY A 79 -7.91 -2.22 -9.01
CA GLY A 79 -6.79 -3.03 -8.54
C GLY A 79 -5.50 -2.64 -9.25
N VAL A 80 -4.37 -2.98 -8.63
CA VAL A 80 -3.05 -2.85 -9.26
C VAL A 80 -2.42 -4.24 -9.35
N GLY A 81 -1.85 -4.55 -10.51
CA GLY A 81 -1.25 -5.85 -10.80
C GLY A 81 -0.19 -5.76 -11.88
N SER A 82 0.37 -6.91 -12.28
CA SER A 82 1.43 -7.03 -13.29
C SER A 82 0.96 -6.73 -14.71
N GLU A 83 -0.34 -6.86 -14.97
CA GLU A 83 -0.96 -6.63 -16.28
C GLU A 83 -2.32 -5.94 -16.10
N ALA A 84 -2.70 -5.11 -17.07
CA ALA A 84 -4.02 -4.52 -17.12
C ALA A 84 -5.06 -5.56 -17.51
N GLY A 85 -6.23 -5.53 -16.85
CA GLY A 85 -7.29 -6.49 -17.11
C GLY A 85 -8.52 -6.27 -16.24
N THR A 86 -9.37 -7.28 -16.18
CA THR A 86 -10.54 -7.31 -15.28
C THR A 86 -10.41 -8.51 -14.35
N MET A 87 -10.54 -8.27 -13.07
CA MET A 87 -10.60 -9.27 -12.01
C MET A 87 -11.92 -9.13 -11.26
N TYR A 88 -12.13 -9.94 -10.23
CA TYR A 88 -13.38 -9.95 -9.48
C TYR A 88 -13.11 -9.87 -7.98
N VAL A 89 -14.09 -9.36 -7.24
CA VAL A 89 -14.14 -9.40 -5.78
C VAL A 89 -15.47 -9.98 -5.32
N ASN A 90 -15.49 -10.61 -4.16
CA ASN A 90 -16.71 -11.08 -3.53
C ASN A 90 -17.28 -10.01 -2.60
N ASN A 91 -18.60 -9.78 -2.67
CA ASN A 91 -19.30 -8.81 -1.84
C ASN A 91 -19.71 -9.36 -0.47
N GLY A 92 -19.48 -10.63 -0.20
CA GLY A 92 -19.93 -11.33 1.02
C GLY A 92 -18.77 -11.68 1.93
N GLY A 93 -18.53 -10.90 2.98
CA GLY A 93 -17.51 -11.23 3.96
C GLY A 93 -16.96 -10.02 4.71
N ASN A 94 -15.87 -10.24 5.43
CA ASN A 94 -15.12 -9.14 6.03
C ASN A 94 -14.37 -8.39 4.92
N CYS A 95 -14.78 -7.16 4.64
CA CYS A 95 -14.20 -6.35 3.56
C CYS A 95 -12.69 -6.11 3.70
N ALA A 96 -12.15 -6.23 4.91
CA ALA A 96 -10.73 -6.06 5.20
C ALA A 96 -9.81 -7.18 4.66
N GLY A 97 -10.34 -8.21 4.06
CA GLY A 97 -9.57 -9.32 3.47
C GLY A 97 -9.97 -9.60 2.02
N ASN A 98 -10.58 -8.62 1.34
CA ASN A 98 -10.97 -8.80 -0.05
C ASN A 98 -9.76 -8.72 -0.96
N LYS A 99 -9.59 -9.77 -1.77
CA LYS A 99 -8.53 -9.87 -2.76
C LYS A 99 -9.09 -10.07 -4.17
N LEU A 100 -8.25 -9.81 -5.15
CA LEU A 100 -8.56 -10.04 -6.55
C LEU A 100 -8.68 -11.54 -6.85
N LEU A 101 -9.72 -11.91 -7.58
CA LEU A 101 -10.08 -13.28 -7.94
C LEU A 101 -10.31 -13.39 -9.45
N SER A 102 -10.18 -14.60 -10.01
CA SER A 102 -10.54 -14.89 -11.40
C SER A 102 -12.04 -14.89 -11.64
N GLU A 103 -12.83 -15.13 -10.60
CA GLU A 103 -14.31 -15.14 -10.64
C GLU A 103 -14.85 -14.56 -9.32
N GLY A 104 -15.98 -13.87 -9.35
CA GLY A 104 -16.58 -13.26 -8.16
C GLY A 104 -17.84 -12.46 -8.47
N ASP A 105 -18.37 -11.79 -7.44
CA ASP A 105 -19.67 -11.08 -7.52
C ASP A 105 -19.60 -9.74 -8.25
N THR A 106 -18.46 -9.06 -8.17
CA THR A 106 -18.25 -7.72 -8.74
C THR A 106 -16.95 -7.67 -9.51
N SER A 107 -17.01 -7.18 -10.76
CA SER A 107 -15.83 -6.95 -11.57
C SER A 107 -15.10 -5.67 -11.15
N VAL A 108 -13.77 -5.72 -11.18
CA VAL A 108 -12.88 -4.60 -10.88
C VAL A 108 -11.84 -4.49 -11.99
N ASP A 109 -11.60 -3.29 -12.48
CA ASP A 109 -10.51 -3.03 -13.40
C ASP A 109 -9.17 -3.11 -12.68
N VAL A 110 -8.22 -3.81 -13.28
CA VAL A 110 -6.83 -3.89 -12.82
C VAL A 110 -5.96 -3.13 -13.80
N VAL A 111 -5.03 -2.36 -13.27
CA VAL A 111 -4.06 -1.57 -14.04
C VAL A 111 -2.65 -1.87 -13.56
N THR A 112 -1.65 -1.49 -14.38
CA THR A 112 -0.28 -1.33 -13.88
C THR A 112 -0.10 0.12 -13.43
N LEU A 113 0.66 0.39 -12.37
CA LEU A 113 0.97 1.77 -11.97
C LEU A 113 1.74 2.50 -13.07
N ASP A 114 2.64 1.80 -13.76
CA ASP A 114 3.43 2.34 -14.87
C ASP A 114 2.57 2.90 -16.01
N ALA A 115 1.32 2.42 -16.18
CA ALA A 115 0.40 2.91 -17.20
C ALA A 115 -0.68 3.88 -16.65
N ASP A 116 -0.94 3.87 -15.33
CA ASP A 116 -2.07 4.60 -14.74
C ASP A 116 -1.65 5.92 -14.09
N ILE A 117 -0.33 6.12 -13.83
CA ILE A 117 0.25 7.35 -13.27
C ILE A 117 1.43 7.80 -14.15
N ASP A 118 1.34 9.02 -14.68
CA ASP A 118 2.38 9.62 -15.53
C ASP A 118 3.36 10.52 -14.76
N GLU A 119 3.05 10.88 -13.50
CA GLU A 119 3.93 11.72 -12.69
C GLU A 119 4.87 10.90 -11.80
N GLU A 120 6.03 11.48 -11.46
CA GLU A 120 7.02 10.86 -10.58
C GLU A 120 6.45 10.53 -9.21
N ILE A 121 6.60 9.28 -8.79
CA ILE A 121 6.11 8.75 -7.51
C ILE A 121 7.23 8.77 -6.47
N SER A 122 6.94 9.32 -5.30
CA SER A 122 7.92 9.43 -4.21
C SER A 122 7.78 8.34 -3.15
N VAL A 123 6.53 7.88 -2.90
CA VAL A 123 6.20 6.91 -1.84
C VAL A 123 5.11 5.98 -2.35
N ILE A 124 5.26 4.69 -2.10
CA ILE A 124 4.22 3.68 -2.38
C ILE A 124 4.00 2.82 -1.13
N LYS A 125 2.78 2.81 -0.63
CA LYS A 125 2.31 1.82 0.35
C LYS A 125 1.56 0.73 -0.38
N MET A 126 1.78 -0.53 -0.01
CA MET A 126 1.09 -1.71 -0.54
C MET A 126 0.59 -2.59 0.60
N ASP A 127 -0.73 -2.72 0.68
CA ASP A 127 -1.44 -3.62 1.59
C ASP A 127 -2.66 -4.18 0.85
N ILE A 128 -2.44 -5.16 -0.02
CA ILE A 128 -3.36 -5.61 -1.08
C ILE A 128 -3.59 -7.13 -1.08
N GLU A 129 -3.53 -7.71 0.11
CA GLU A 129 -4.02 -9.07 0.39
C GLU A 129 -3.37 -10.17 -0.46
N GLY A 130 -2.06 -10.02 -0.75
CA GLY A 130 -1.23 -11.01 -1.44
C GLY A 130 -1.00 -10.74 -2.92
N ALA A 131 -1.40 -9.56 -3.44
CA ALA A 131 -1.11 -9.12 -4.80
C ALA A 131 0.16 -8.23 -4.88
N GLU A 132 0.93 -8.11 -3.80
CA GLU A 132 2.06 -7.18 -3.69
C GLU A 132 3.13 -7.44 -4.76
N LYS A 133 3.48 -8.70 -5.04
CA LYS A 133 4.47 -9.03 -6.07
C LYS A 133 3.99 -8.65 -7.48
N ASP A 134 2.72 -8.88 -7.79
CA ASP A 134 2.16 -8.47 -9.08
C ASP A 134 2.11 -6.95 -9.22
N ALA A 135 1.77 -6.24 -8.13
CA ALA A 135 1.80 -4.78 -8.12
C ALA A 135 3.22 -4.23 -8.28
N ILE A 136 4.24 -4.84 -7.65
CA ILE A 136 5.66 -4.47 -7.83
C ILE A 136 6.07 -4.63 -9.30
N ILE A 137 5.69 -5.73 -9.96
CA ILE A 137 5.96 -5.95 -11.39
C ILE A 137 5.29 -4.86 -12.24
N GLY A 138 4.02 -4.53 -11.94
CA GLY A 138 3.29 -3.46 -12.63
C GLY A 138 3.75 -2.03 -12.30
N THR A 139 4.76 -1.90 -11.44
CA THR A 139 5.38 -0.63 -11.01
C THR A 139 6.88 -0.59 -11.35
N GLU A 140 7.35 -1.54 -12.17
CA GLU A 140 8.78 -1.72 -12.43
C GLU A 140 9.46 -0.46 -12.96
N CYS A 141 8.80 0.30 -13.86
CA CYS A 141 9.37 1.52 -14.44
C CYS A 141 9.56 2.61 -13.38
N HIS A 142 8.58 2.84 -12.52
CA HIS A 142 8.69 3.79 -11.41
C HIS A 142 9.79 3.36 -10.42
N ILE A 143 9.83 2.09 -10.01
CA ILE A 143 10.86 1.56 -9.09
C ILE A 143 12.26 1.76 -9.70
N ARG A 144 12.43 1.39 -10.98
CA ARG A 144 13.72 1.45 -11.67
C ARG A 144 14.23 2.87 -11.86
N ASN A 145 13.36 3.80 -12.25
CA ASN A 145 13.77 5.13 -12.70
C ASN A 145 13.71 6.18 -11.59
N GLU A 146 12.72 6.10 -10.70
CA GLU A 146 12.39 7.12 -9.70
C GLU A 146 12.82 6.75 -8.28
N LYS A 147 12.95 5.45 -7.99
CA LYS A 147 13.30 4.94 -6.66
C LYS A 147 12.33 5.43 -5.56
N PRO A 148 11.01 5.20 -5.70
CA PRO A 148 10.09 5.56 -4.64
C PRO A 148 10.40 4.78 -3.34
N ARG A 149 10.17 5.39 -2.21
CA ARG A 149 10.21 4.70 -0.91
C ARG A 149 9.02 3.75 -0.84
N LEU A 150 9.27 2.47 -0.55
CA LEU A 150 8.26 1.43 -0.55
C LEU A 150 7.94 0.98 0.87
N LEU A 151 6.65 0.85 1.18
CA LEU A 151 6.10 0.32 2.42
C LEU A 151 5.17 -0.84 2.05
N ILE A 152 5.58 -2.06 2.31
CA ILE A 152 4.89 -3.23 1.78
C ILE A 152 4.52 -4.19 2.91
N SER A 153 3.23 -4.53 3.00
CA SER A 153 2.75 -5.61 3.87
C SER A 153 3.28 -6.96 3.38
N ALA A 154 4.24 -7.54 4.12
CA ALA A 154 4.97 -8.74 3.71
C ALA A 154 4.54 -9.99 4.50
N TYR A 155 3.26 -10.10 4.87
CA TYR A 155 2.73 -11.18 5.71
C TYR A 155 1.59 -11.99 5.07
N HIS A 156 1.04 -11.53 3.94
CA HIS A 156 -0.11 -12.18 3.31
C HIS A 156 0.22 -13.54 2.70
N ILE A 157 1.41 -13.68 2.13
CA ILE A 157 1.88 -14.95 1.53
C ILE A 157 3.14 -15.41 2.25
N PRO A 158 3.17 -16.68 2.70
CA PRO A 158 4.38 -17.23 3.29
C PRO A 158 5.58 -17.11 2.34
N GLY A 159 6.66 -16.49 2.81
CA GLY A 159 7.87 -16.27 1.99
C GLY A 159 8.03 -14.85 1.49
N ASP A 160 6.98 -14.01 1.46
CA ASP A 160 7.04 -12.64 0.95
C ASP A 160 8.09 -11.77 1.65
N ILE A 161 8.37 -12.02 2.93
CA ILE A 161 9.48 -11.37 3.65
C ILE A 161 10.85 -11.60 3.01
N PHE A 162 11.01 -12.63 2.14
CA PHE A 162 12.23 -12.92 1.39
C PHE A 162 12.07 -12.64 -0.10
N ASP A 163 10.91 -13.01 -0.66
CA ASP A 163 10.66 -12.92 -2.10
C ASP A 163 10.50 -11.47 -2.56
N ILE A 164 9.82 -10.62 -1.79
CA ILE A 164 9.61 -9.21 -2.12
C ILE A 164 10.93 -8.42 -2.14
N PRO A 165 11.80 -8.48 -1.11
CA PRO A 165 13.12 -7.84 -1.19
C PRO A 165 13.96 -8.30 -2.38
N GLN A 166 13.93 -9.60 -2.70
CA GLN A 166 14.65 -10.13 -3.85
C GLN A 166 14.11 -9.57 -5.16
N LEU A 167 12.78 -9.54 -5.34
CA LEU A 167 12.13 -8.99 -6.52
C LEU A 167 12.48 -7.51 -6.72
N ILE A 168 12.42 -6.70 -5.66
CA ILE A 168 12.79 -5.28 -5.71
C ILE A 168 14.27 -5.13 -6.07
N ASN A 169 15.15 -5.93 -5.46
CA ASN A 169 16.59 -5.90 -5.73
C ASN A 169 16.94 -6.31 -7.17
N ASP A 170 16.17 -7.20 -7.78
CA ASP A 170 16.33 -7.59 -9.18
C ASP A 170 15.92 -6.44 -10.14
N ILE A 171 14.97 -5.60 -9.74
CA ILE A 171 14.58 -4.40 -10.48
C ILE A 171 15.62 -3.29 -10.31
N ARG A 172 16.05 -3.07 -9.04
CA ARG A 172 16.96 -2.00 -8.65
C ARG A 172 17.72 -2.37 -7.37
N ASP A 173 19.05 -2.39 -7.41
CA ASP A 173 19.94 -2.98 -6.40
C ASP A 173 20.47 -2.01 -5.33
N ASP A 174 20.04 -0.75 -5.34
CA ASP A 174 20.51 0.28 -4.39
C ASP A 174 19.51 0.61 -3.27
N TYR A 175 18.48 -0.22 -3.07
CA TYR A 175 17.57 -0.11 -1.94
C TYR A 175 18.18 -0.65 -0.65
N LYS A 176 17.85 -0.02 0.47
CA LYS A 176 18.09 -0.53 1.82
C LYS A 176 16.79 -1.04 2.39
N PHE A 177 16.79 -2.27 2.89
CA PHE A 177 15.61 -2.94 3.40
C PHE A 177 15.57 -2.91 4.93
N TYR A 178 14.40 -2.59 5.48
CA TYR A 178 14.10 -2.68 6.89
C TYR A 178 12.78 -3.43 7.08
N LEU A 179 12.73 -4.33 8.06
CA LEU A 179 11.50 -5.03 8.44
C LEU A 179 11.04 -4.52 9.80
N ARG A 180 9.77 -4.16 9.91
CA ARG A 180 9.13 -3.74 11.14
C ARG A 180 7.92 -4.64 11.41
N PHE A 181 7.69 -4.89 12.69
CA PHE A 181 6.51 -5.58 13.17
C PHE A 181 5.57 -4.55 13.81
N ASN A 182 4.43 -4.32 13.20
CA ASN A 182 3.44 -3.35 13.65
C ASN A 182 2.28 -3.97 14.43
N GLY A 183 2.32 -5.28 14.67
CA GLY A 183 1.23 -6.02 15.33
C GLY A 183 1.06 -5.69 16.80
N HIS A 184 -0.18 -5.50 17.22
CA HIS A 184 -0.57 -5.26 18.60
C HIS A 184 -0.55 -6.57 19.39
N GLY A 185 0.61 -6.95 19.95
CA GLY A 185 0.73 -7.86 21.09
C GLY A 185 0.08 -9.23 20.98
N CYS A 186 -0.26 -9.73 19.81
CA CYS A 186 -0.92 -10.99 19.60
C CYS A 186 -0.06 -12.01 18.85
N LEU A 187 -0.31 -13.27 19.16
CA LEU A 187 0.34 -14.50 18.73
C LEU A 187 0.27 -14.82 17.21
N TRP A 188 -0.12 -13.87 16.36
CA TRP A 188 -0.23 -14.07 14.93
C TRP A 188 0.89 -13.32 14.21
N PRO A 189 1.54 -13.93 13.20
CA PRO A 189 2.56 -13.27 12.38
C PRO A 189 1.94 -12.37 11.30
N CYS A 190 0.97 -11.54 11.68
CA CYS A 190 0.39 -10.50 10.87
C CYS A 190 1.08 -9.18 11.21
N ASP A 191 1.08 -8.25 10.25
CA ASP A 191 1.57 -6.88 10.38
C ASP A 191 3.09 -6.71 10.30
N TYR A 192 3.77 -7.52 9.47
CA TYR A 192 5.15 -7.21 9.07
C TYR A 192 5.13 -6.24 7.88
N VAL A 193 5.71 -5.07 8.08
CA VAL A 193 5.92 -4.07 7.02
C VAL A 193 7.39 -4.06 6.61
N LEU A 194 7.61 -4.26 5.32
CA LEU A 194 8.90 -4.12 4.67
C LEU A 194 9.04 -2.70 4.13
N PHE A 195 10.07 -2.01 4.57
CA PHE A 195 10.48 -0.73 4.02
C PHE A 195 11.64 -0.95 3.06
N ALA A 196 11.57 -0.33 1.87
CA ALA A 196 12.69 -0.23 0.94
C ALA A 196 12.94 1.26 0.63
N VAL A 197 14.13 1.77 0.99
CA VAL A 197 14.51 3.19 0.88
C VAL A 197 15.89 3.37 0.26
#